data_18358e32ee72846c68d22c99fa127e8b
#
_entry.id   18358e32ee72846c68d22c99fa127e8b
#
_cell.length_a   1.000
_cell.length_b   1.000
_cell.length_c   1.000
_cell.angle_alpha   90.00
_cell.angle_beta   90.00
_cell.angle_gamma   90.00
#
_symmetry.space_group_name_H-M   'P 1'
#
loop_
_entity.id
_entity.type
_entity.pdbx_description
1 polymer ?
#
loop_
_entity_poly.entity_id
_entity_poly.type
_entity_poly.pdbx_seq_one_letter_code
_entity_poly.pdbx_strand_id
1 'polypeptide(L)'
;MRAMKNLLSMIISLCLLSGCGLSNIKIPKLYKVSIQQGNVITQDMVDRLKPGMTRRQVAFVMGEPVLRDPFDDTRWVYLYSINVPGVFTEESRLILAFDEDDRLATISGDYAPNAPAEDTEEMTSATRGSSG
;
A
#
# COMPACT_ATOMS: atom_id res chain seq x y z
N MET A 1 53.52 -37.92 35.61
CA MET A 1 53.44 -36.46 35.56
C MET A 1 53.16 -35.86 34.17
N ARG A 2 53.71 -36.39 33.06
CA ARG A 2 53.46 -35.85 31.73
C ARG A 2 51.99 -36.10 31.28
N ALA A 3 51.42 -37.25 31.53
CA ALA A 3 50.06 -37.57 31.17
C ALA A 3 49.01 -36.66 31.91
N MET A 4 49.29 -36.34 33.17
CA MET A 4 48.42 -35.49 33.96
C MET A 4 48.43 -34.02 33.49
N LYS A 5 49.60 -33.52 33.01
CA LYS A 5 49.70 -32.19 32.41
C LYS A 5 48.98 -32.10 31.07
N ASN A 6 49.04 -33.14 30.28
CA ASN A 6 48.33 -33.21 29.00
C ASN A 6 46.80 -33.29 29.19
N LEU A 7 46.34 -34.06 30.21
CA LEU A 7 44.91 -34.12 30.55
C LEU A 7 44.38 -32.80 31.06
N LEU A 8 45.15 -32.08 31.89
CA LEU A 8 44.76 -30.77 32.39
C LEU A 8 44.73 -29.72 31.24
N SER A 9 45.71 -29.76 30.32
CA SER A 9 45.72 -28.90 29.14
C SER A 9 44.50 -29.14 28.25
N MET A 10 44.10 -30.41 28.05
CA MET A 10 42.94 -30.75 27.25
C MET A 10 41.63 -30.26 27.86
N ILE A 11 41.48 -30.35 29.19
CA ILE A 11 40.30 -29.86 29.92
C ILE A 11 40.23 -28.32 29.80
N ILE A 12 41.31 -27.59 29.97
CA ILE A 12 41.37 -26.15 29.83
C ILE A 12 40.97 -25.71 28.42
N SER A 13 41.50 -26.42 27.40
CA SER A 13 41.17 -26.15 25.99
C SER A 13 39.69 -26.35 25.72
N LEU A 14 39.06 -27.42 26.28
CA LEU A 14 37.65 -27.71 26.12
C LEU A 14 36.76 -26.67 26.80
N CYS A 15 37.17 -26.17 27.98
CA CYS A 15 36.46 -25.08 28.68
C CYS A 15 36.49 -23.74 27.92
N LEU A 16 37.58 -23.44 27.21
CA LEU A 16 37.71 -22.23 26.41
C LEU A 16 36.84 -22.27 25.15
N LEU A 17 36.56 -23.46 24.59
CA LEU A 17 35.64 -23.59 23.47
C LEU A 17 34.15 -23.45 23.88
N SER A 18 33.81 -23.74 25.14
CA SER A 18 32.44 -23.64 25.65
C SER A 18 32.02 -22.18 25.97
N GLY A 19 32.94 -21.24 25.93
CA GLY A 19 32.74 -19.84 26.34
C GLY A 19 32.04 -18.92 25.34
N CYS A 20 31.79 -19.37 24.10
CA CYS A 20 31.04 -18.56 23.13
C CYS A 20 29.52 -18.72 23.33
N GLY A 21 29.00 -18.11 24.37
CA GLY A 21 27.57 -17.85 24.52
C GLY A 21 27.12 -16.86 23.44
N LEU A 22 26.74 -17.38 22.28
CA LEU A 22 26.13 -16.64 21.17
C LEU A 22 24.70 -16.14 21.51
N SER A 23 24.26 -16.25 22.76
CA SER A 23 22.89 -15.96 23.22
C SER A 23 22.51 -14.48 23.26
N ASN A 24 23.42 -13.54 22.97
CA ASN A 24 23.14 -12.12 23.04
C ASN A 24 23.46 -11.33 21.75
N ILE A 25 23.48 -12.02 20.61
CA ILE A 25 23.50 -11.27 19.35
C ILE A 25 22.13 -10.65 19.15
N LYS A 26 21.96 -9.43 19.63
CA LYS A 26 20.85 -8.55 19.24
C LYS A 26 21.08 -8.20 17.78
N ILE A 27 20.44 -8.96 16.89
CA ILE A 27 20.36 -8.60 15.48
C ILE A 27 19.68 -7.24 15.44
N PRO A 28 20.32 -6.16 14.96
CA PRO A 28 19.66 -4.88 14.84
C PRO A 28 18.42 -5.06 13.98
N LYS A 29 17.26 -4.59 14.46
CA LYS A 29 16.03 -4.59 13.67
C LYS A 29 16.33 -3.82 12.40
N LEU A 30 16.33 -4.50 11.27
CA LEU A 30 16.44 -3.87 9.97
C LEU A 30 15.37 -2.78 9.89
N TYR A 31 15.81 -1.53 9.70
CA TYR A 31 14.92 -0.40 9.52
C TYR A 31 14.11 -0.63 8.24
N LYS A 32 12.81 -0.88 8.42
CA LYS A 32 11.88 -1.06 7.30
C LYS A 32 11.40 0.32 6.92
N VAL A 33 11.79 0.78 5.75
CA VAL A 33 11.30 2.04 5.18
C VAL A 33 9.90 1.80 4.65
N SER A 34 8.93 2.58 5.09
CA SER A 34 7.61 2.62 4.47
C SER A 34 7.73 3.29 3.10
N ILE A 35 7.21 2.64 2.08
CA ILE A 35 7.17 3.17 0.72
C ILE A 35 5.76 3.70 0.49
N GLN A 36 5.67 5.00 0.19
CA GLN A 36 4.43 5.67 -0.19
C GLN A 36 4.52 6.04 -1.66
N GLN A 37 3.48 5.74 -2.43
CA GLN A 37 3.42 6.00 -3.86
C GLN A 37 2.05 6.57 -4.24
N GLY A 38 2.03 7.41 -5.26
CA GLY A 38 0.81 8.01 -5.79
C GLY A 38 0.44 9.33 -5.13
N ASN A 39 -0.82 9.72 -5.27
CA ASN A 39 -1.37 10.91 -4.65
C ASN A 39 -1.71 10.64 -3.19
N VAL A 40 -1.29 11.50 -2.29
CA VAL A 40 -1.79 11.44 -0.91
C VAL A 40 -3.26 11.84 -0.94
N ILE A 41 -4.14 10.92 -0.58
CA ILE A 41 -5.58 11.14 -0.49
C ILE A 41 -5.96 11.12 0.98
N THR A 42 -6.66 12.16 1.43
CA THR A 42 -7.22 12.22 2.78
C THR A 42 -8.72 12.45 2.70
N GLN A 43 -9.47 11.96 3.69
CA GLN A 43 -10.91 12.19 3.76
C GLN A 43 -11.25 13.69 3.75
N ASP A 44 -10.47 14.49 4.44
CA ASP A 44 -10.65 15.96 4.48
C ASP A 44 -10.53 16.63 3.09
N MET A 45 -9.65 16.10 2.23
CA MET A 45 -9.55 16.58 0.84
C MET A 45 -10.78 16.20 0.03
N VAL A 46 -11.27 14.97 0.19
CA VAL A 46 -12.47 14.49 -0.51
C VAL A 46 -13.73 15.22 -0.03
N ASP A 47 -13.85 15.49 1.25
CA ASP A 47 -14.98 16.22 1.83
C ASP A 47 -15.07 17.68 1.34
N ARG A 48 -13.96 18.23 0.86
CA ARG A 48 -13.93 19.57 0.22
C ARG A 48 -14.39 19.55 -1.23
N LEU A 49 -14.45 18.38 -1.85
CA LEU A 49 -14.95 18.26 -3.21
C LEU A 49 -16.48 18.44 -3.23
N LYS A 50 -16.95 19.21 -4.19
CA LYS A 50 -18.38 19.47 -4.39
C LYS A 50 -18.73 19.24 -5.85
N PRO A 51 -19.88 18.61 -6.13
CA PRO A 51 -20.42 18.55 -7.49
C PRO A 51 -20.47 19.95 -8.12
N GLY A 52 -20.14 20.05 -9.40
CA GLY A 52 -20.06 21.32 -10.12
C GLY A 52 -18.73 22.06 -10.03
N MET A 53 -17.76 21.58 -9.25
CA MET A 53 -16.39 22.13 -9.26
C MET A 53 -15.71 21.92 -10.60
N THR A 54 -14.99 22.94 -11.05
CA THR A 54 -14.17 22.84 -12.27
C THR A 54 -12.93 21.96 -12.03
N ARG A 55 -12.34 21.41 -13.08
CA ARG A 55 -11.08 20.64 -13.00
C ARG A 55 -9.98 21.41 -12.28
N ARG A 56 -9.87 22.72 -12.50
CA ARG A 56 -8.87 23.56 -11.82
C ARG A 56 -9.10 23.65 -10.31
N GLN A 57 -10.36 23.71 -9.88
CA GLN A 57 -10.71 23.72 -8.45
C GLN A 57 -10.43 22.36 -7.82
N VAL A 58 -10.75 21.27 -8.52
CA VAL A 58 -10.42 19.92 -8.08
C VAL A 58 -8.90 19.73 -7.97
N ALA A 59 -8.14 20.15 -8.99
CA ALA A 59 -6.67 20.08 -8.97
C ALA A 59 -6.07 20.94 -7.84
N PHE A 60 -6.70 22.05 -7.48
CA PHE A 60 -6.24 22.87 -6.36
C PHE A 60 -6.42 22.15 -5.00
N VAL A 61 -7.48 21.37 -4.83
CA VAL A 61 -7.76 20.61 -3.60
C VAL A 61 -6.97 19.31 -3.54
N MET A 62 -6.97 18.54 -4.63
CA MET A 62 -6.44 17.17 -4.69
C MET A 62 -5.04 17.05 -5.27
N GLY A 63 -4.56 18.12 -5.92
CA GLY A 63 -3.38 18.04 -6.79
C GLY A 63 -3.70 17.42 -8.15
N GLU A 64 -2.67 17.28 -8.99
CA GLU A 64 -2.81 16.64 -10.31
C GLU A 64 -2.96 15.11 -10.14
N PRO A 65 -3.87 14.45 -10.89
CA PRO A 65 -4.05 13.01 -10.80
C PRO A 65 -2.82 12.27 -11.34
N VAL A 66 -2.52 11.11 -10.74
CA VAL A 66 -1.43 10.22 -11.20
C VAL A 66 -1.73 9.63 -12.55
N LEU A 67 -2.98 9.26 -12.79
CA LEU A 67 -3.43 8.65 -14.03
C LEU A 67 -4.47 9.54 -14.71
N ARG A 68 -4.20 9.85 -15.96
CA ARG A 68 -5.16 10.38 -16.92
C ARG A 68 -5.27 9.39 -18.05
N ASP A 69 -6.47 9.00 -18.38
CA ASP A 69 -6.70 8.16 -19.54
C ASP A 69 -6.52 9.04 -20.80
N PRO A 70 -5.59 8.70 -21.70
CA PRO A 70 -5.41 9.47 -22.94
C PRO A 70 -6.59 9.36 -23.91
N PHE A 71 -7.51 8.42 -23.67
CA PHE A 71 -8.69 8.20 -24.50
C PHE A 71 -10.00 8.69 -23.86
N ASP A 72 -9.96 8.96 -22.53
CA ASP A 72 -11.12 9.43 -21.78
C ASP A 72 -10.71 10.55 -20.80
N ASP A 73 -10.74 11.76 -21.28
CA ASP A 73 -10.45 12.94 -20.49
C ASP A 73 -11.52 13.24 -19.42
N THR A 74 -12.67 12.56 -19.47
CA THR A 74 -13.76 12.80 -18.53
C THR A 74 -13.51 12.21 -17.16
N ARG A 75 -12.46 11.37 -17.00
CA ARG A 75 -12.18 10.66 -15.75
C ARG A 75 -10.77 10.94 -15.26
N TRP A 76 -10.67 11.32 -13.98
CA TRP A 76 -9.42 11.41 -13.25
C TRP A 76 -9.32 10.32 -12.21
N VAL A 77 -8.18 9.64 -12.18
CA VAL A 77 -7.94 8.55 -11.23
C VAL A 77 -6.79 8.93 -10.31
N TYR A 78 -7.10 8.96 -9.02
CA TYR A 78 -6.13 9.13 -7.96
C TYR A 78 -5.87 7.79 -7.31
N LEU A 79 -4.61 7.41 -7.20
CA LEU A 79 -4.17 6.19 -6.55
C LEU A 79 -3.23 6.57 -5.41
N TYR A 80 -3.45 5.96 -4.26
CA TYR A 80 -2.57 6.05 -3.12
C TYR A 80 -2.21 4.63 -2.66
N SER A 81 -0.93 4.37 -2.48
CA SER A 81 -0.46 3.11 -1.95
C SER A 81 0.56 3.36 -0.85
N ILE A 82 0.38 2.69 0.27
CA ILE A 82 1.34 2.64 1.37
C ILE A 82 1.73 1.20 1.63
N ASN A 83 3.01 0.92 1.59
CA ASN A 83 3.57 -0.39 1.92
C ASN A 83 4.51 -0.26 3.10
N VAL A 84 4.15 -0.90 4.20
CA VAL A 84 5.02 -1.08 5.38
C VAL A 84 5.44 -2.55 5.43
N PRO A 85 6.66 -2.88 4.96
CA PRO A 85 7.09 -4.27 4.80
C PRO A 85 6.92 -5.10 6.06
N GLY A 86 6.12 -6.19 5.98
CA GLY A 86 5.85 -7.11 7.09
C GLY A 86 4.89 -6.58 8.15
N VAL A 87 4.18 -5.48 7.87
CA VAL A 87 3.13 -4.92 8.72
C VAL A 87 1.82 -4.88 7.96
N PHE A 88 1.72 -4.03 6.92
CA PHE A 88 0.53 -3.95 6.07
C PHE A 88 0.86 -3.30 4.72
N THR A 89 0.00 -3.56 3.75
CA THR A 89 -0.07 -2.82 2.49
C THR A 89 -1.50 -2.32 2.36
N GLU A 90 -1.66 -1.05 2.07
CA GLU A 90 -2.96 -0.43 1.84
C GLU A 90 -2.90 0.30 0.50
N GLU A 91 -3.91 0.09 -0.31
CA GLU A 91 -4.11 0.75 -1.60
C GLU A 91 -5.50 1.37 -1.59
N SER A 92 -5.57 2.61 -2.00
CA SER A 92 -6.83 3.36 -2.07
C SER A 92 -6.95 4.02 -3.42
N ARG A 93 -8.15 3.98 -3.96
CA ARG A 93 -8.49 4.55 -5.26
C ARG A 93 -9.63 5.55 -5.12
N LEU A 94 -9.49 6.68 -5.79
CA LEU A 94 -10.55 7.65 -5.95
C LEU A 94 -10.70 7.99 -7.42
N ILE A 95 -11.92 7.92 -7.93
CA ILE A 95 -12.26 8.21 -9.32
C ILE A 95 -13.19 9.42 -9.32
N LEU A 96 -12.80 10.43 -10.05
CA LEU A 96 -13.58 11.64 -10.27
C LEU A 96 -14.03 11.67 -11.72
N ALA A 97 -15.34 11.73 -11.94
CA ALA A 97 -15.91 11.87 -13.28
C ALA A 97 -16.38 13.32 -13.49
N PHE A 98 -16.07 13.85 -14.67
CA PHE A 98 -16.44 15.20 -15.09
C PHE A 98 -17.48 15.11 -16.20
N ASP A 99 -18.38 16.10 -16.22
CA ASP A 99 -19.37 16.25 -17.29
C ASP A 99 -18.79 16.95 -18.52
N GLU A 100 -19.63 17.16 -19.53
CA GLU A 100 -19.26 17.81 -20.79
C GLU A 100 -18.81 19.28 -20.61
N ASP A 101 -19.18 19.90 -19.51
CA ASP A 101 -18.81 21.29 -19.14
C ASP A 101 -17.54 21.34 -18.26
N ASP A 102 -16.78 20.25 -18.17
CA ASP A 102 -15.57 20.11 -17.33
C ASP A 102 -15.84 20.34 -15.83
N ARG A 103 -17.03 19.95 -15.37
CA ARG A 103 -17.43 20.04 -13.98
C ARG A 103 -17.51 18.68 -13.33
N LEU A 104 -17.12 18.62 -12.06
CA LEU A 104 -17.18 17.39 -11.26
C LEU A 104 -18.65 16.93 -11.15
N ALA A 105 -18.94 15.79 -11.73
CA ALA A 105 -20.25 15.16 -11.73
C ALA A 105 -20.36 14.08 -10.65
N THR A 106 -19.35 13.19 -10.57
CA THR A 106 -19.40 12.03 -9.67
C THR A 106 -18.07 11.79 -8.98
N ILE A 107 -18.13 11.35 -7.72
CA ILE A 107 -17.02 10.92 -6.90
C ILE A 107 -17.28 9.46 -6.54
N SER A 108 -16.33 8.56 -6.84
CA SER A 108 -16.42 7.13 -6.54
C SER A 108 -15.08 6.57 -6.07
N GLY A 109 -15.10 5.47 -5.34
CA GLY A 109 -13.91 4.83 -4.78
C GLY A 109 -13.94 4.75 -3.25
N ASP A 110 -12.80 4.40 -2.65
CA ASP A 110 -12.70 4.07 -1.23
C ASP A 110 -13.03 5.23 -0.28
N TYR A 111 -12.90 6.46 -0.74
CA TYR A 111 -13.20 7.68 0.03
C TYR A 111 -14.53 8.34 -0.37
N ALA A 112 -15.30 7.73 -1.27
CA ALA A 112 -16.56 8.33 -1.70
C ALA A 112 -17.50 8.48 -0.51
N PRO A 113 -18.15 9.66 -0.32
CA PRO A 113 -19.14 9.83 0.73
C PRO A 113 -20.33 8.94 0.43
N ASN A 114 -20.46 7.82 1.17
CA ASN A 114 -21.60 6.88 1.15
C ASN A 114 -22.31 6.74 -0.22
N ALA A 115 -21.56 6.44 -1.27
CA ALA A 115 -22.17 5.88 -2.48
C ALA A 115 -22.73 4.51 -2.08
N PRO A 116 -24.03 4.19 -2.35
CA PRO A 116 -24.50 2.82 -2.23
C PRO A 116 -23.55 1.96 -3.03
N ALA A 117 -23.14 0.83 -2.47
CA ALA A 117 -22.36 -0.17 -3.17
C ALA A 117 -23.15 -0.59 -4.41
N GLU A 118 -22.95 0.08 -5.54
CA GLU A 118 -23.42 -0.39 -6.83
C GLU A 118 -22.52 -1.54 -7.24
N ASP A 119 -22.98 -2.70 -6.86
CA ASP A 119 -22.84 -4.02 -7.45
C ASP A 119 -21.74 -4.16 -8.52
N THR A 120 -20.60 -4.63 -8.04
CA THR A 120 -19.57 -5.25 -8.88
C THR A 120 -20.00 -6.70 -9.23
N GLU A 121 -21.29 -6.93 -9.47
CA GLU A 121 -21.83 -8.27 -9.78
C GLU A 121 -22.33 -8.44 -11.22
N GLU A 122 -21.82 -7.73 -12.20
CA GLU A 122 -22.29 -7.97 -13.58
C GLU A 122 -21.21 -8.30 -14.60
N MET A 123 -20.15 -9.02 -14.21
CA MET A 123 -19.20 -9.53 -15.20
C MET A 123 -18.86 -11.02 -15.09
N THR A 124 -19.65 -11.81 -14.33
CA THR A 124 -19.35 -13.25 -14.20
C THR A 124 -20.45 -14.18 -14.70
N SER A 125 -21.52 -13.68 -15.31
CA SER A 125 -22.63 -14.56 -15.75
C SER A 125 -22.76 -14.79 -17.26
N ALA A 126 -21.83 -14.33 -18.10
CA ALA A 126 -21.93 -14.48 -19.54
C ALA A 126 -21.14 -15.66 -20.14
N THR A 127 -20.65 -16.62 -19.33
CA THR A 127 -19.96 -17.81 -19.89
C THR A 127 -20.43 -19.11 -19.22
N ARG A 128 -21.74 -19.35 -19.24
CA ARG A 128 -22.24 -20.69 -18.95
C ARG A 128 -23.58 -20.92 -19.62
N GLY A 129 -23.56 -21.34 -20.89
CA GLY A 129 -24.77 -21.74 -21.53
C GLY A 129 -24.69 -21.92 -23.05
N SER A 130 -23.87 -22.82 -23.55
CA SER A 130 -24.11 -23.47 -24.83
C SER A 130 -23.30 -24.74 -24.94
N SER A 131 -23.84 -25.81 -24.43
CA SER A 131 -23.61 -27.16 -24.97
C SER A 131 -24.84 -28.01 -24.62
N GLY A 132 -25.71 -28.14 -25.56
CA GLY A 132 -26.80 -29.09 -25.68
C GLY A 132 -26.96 -29.43 -27.11
#